data_f5765a812abf26ae546d9d9dbe3c8cf0
#
_entry.id   f5765a812abf26ae546d9d9dbe3c8cf0
#
_cell.length_a   1.000
_cell.length_b   1.000
_cell.length_c   1.000
_cell.angle_alpha   90.00
_cell.angle_beta   90.00
_cell.angle_gamma   90.00
#
_symmetry.space_group_name_H-M   'P 1'
#
loop_
_entity.id
_entity.type
_entity.pdbx_description
1 polymer ?
#
loop_
_entity_poly.entity_id
_entity_poly.type
_entity_poly.pdbx_seq_one_letter_code
_entity_poly.pdbx_strand_id
1 'polypeptide(L)'
;MKKIIYSLFLIFFYHNLFAHHPGHKIEAEVPYPTINLKLIKDSMDGYNLFIELNNFTLAPEQVGKNNKSNTGHLHLYVNDIKIARVYSSWIHIPERYFNLKENLIRVTLNANMHDGFTIDGKLIEAILINTKN
;
A
#
# COMPACT_ATOMS: atom_id res chain seq x y z
N MET A 1 -0.77 35.62 56.61
CA MET A 1 0.10 34.69 55.88
C MET A 1 -0.70 34.07 54.72
N LYS A 2 -0.46 34.50 53.49
CA LYS A 2 -1.18 33.98 52.30
C LYS A 2 -0.42 32.74 51.80
N LYS A 3 -1.05 31.55 51.82
CA LYS A 3 -0.48 30.33 51.24
C LYS A 3 -0.73 30.38 49.75
N ILE A 4 0.35 30.44 48.95
CA ILE A 4 0.32 30.35 47.49
C ILE A 4 0.35 28.87 47.16
N ILE A 5 -0.74 28.33 46.58
CA ILE A 5 -0.83 26.98 46.08
C ILE A 5 -0.38 27.01 44.61
N TYR A 6 0.81 26.48 44.33
CA TYR A 6 1.26 26.21 42.95
C TYR A 6 0.56 24.97 42.43
N SER A 7 -0.40 25.17 41.56
CA SER A 7 -1.02 24.09 40.79
C SER A 7 -0.06 23.70 39.64
N LEU A 8 0.59 22.56 39.78
CA LEU A 8 1.46 21.95 38.75
C LEU A 8 0.54 21.37 37.66
N PHE A 9 0.39 22.11 36.55
CA PHE A 9 -0.37 21.63 35.40
C PHE A 9 0.52 20.67 34.59
N LEU A 10 0.35 19.38 34.80
CA LEU A 10 1.02 18.32 34.02
C LEU A 10 0.34 18.22 32.65
N ILE A 11 0.96 18.86 31.65
CA ILE A 11 0.52 18.71 30.24
C ILE A 11 1.04 17.33 29.77
N PHE A 12 0.15 16.35 29.72
CA PHE A 12 0.39 15.10 29.04
C PHE A 12 0.36 15.35 27.52
N PHE A 13 1.53 15.47 26.91
CA PHE A 13 1.66 15.34 25.46
C PHE A 13 1.37 13.89 25.08
N TYR A 14 0.17 13.60 24.61
CA TYR A 14 -0.12 12.36 23.91
C TYR A 14 0.62 12.41 22.57
N HIS A 15 1.82 11.85 22.55
CA HIS A 15 2.46 11.50 21.30
C HIS A 15 1.66 10.32 20.74
N ASN A 16 0.84 10.59 19.73
CA ASN A 16 0.31 9.51 18.88
C ASN A 16 1.52 8.90 18.14
N LEU A 17 2.14 7.93 18.77
CA LEU A 17 3.02 7.00 18.10
C LEU A 17 2.13 6.24 17.13
N PHE A 18 2.05 6.68 15.88
CA PHE A 18 1.65 5.81 14.79
C PHE A 18 2.69 4.70 14.75
N ALA A 19 2.41 3.63 15.47
CA ALA A 19 3.15 2.40 15.34
C ALA A 19 2.92 1.94 13.89
N HIS A 20 3.86 2.25 13.00
CA HIS A 20 4.05 1.51 11.78
C HIS A 20 4.40 0.10 12.26
N HIS A 21 3.39 -0.77 12.39
CA HIS A 21 3.66 -2.20 12.48
C HIS A 21 4.35 -2.53 11.15
N PRO A 22 5.65 -2.93 11.19
CA PRO A 22 6.24 -3.49 9.98
C PRO A 22 5.34 -4.66 9.59
N GLY A 23 4.67 -4.54 8.45
CA GLY A 23 3.80 -5.59 7.95
C GLY A 23 4.58 -6.89 7.94
N HIS A 24 3.96 -7.98 8.40
CA HIS A 24 4.58 -9.28 8.30
C HIS A 24 4.99 -9.53 6.86
N LYS A 25 6.09 -10.26 6.68
CA LYS A 25 6.66 -10.58 5.37
C LYS A 25 6.65 -12.09 5.18
N ILE A 26 6.45 -12.51 3.94
CA ILE A 26 6.53 -13.90 3.51
C ILE A 26 7.41 -13.98 2.28
N GLU A 27 8.34 -14.94 2.25
CA GLU A 27 9.21 -15.14 1.10
C GLU A 27 8.45 -15.78 -0.06
N ALA A 28 8.61 -15.22 -1.25
CA ALA A 28 8.02 -15.75 -2.47
C ALA A 28 8.77 -17.02 -2.93
N GLU A 29 8.07 -17.89 -3.63
CA GLU A 29 8.64 -19.13 -4.19
C GLU A 29 8.96 -18.97 -5.68
N VAL A 30 9.90 -19.76 -6.14
CA VAL A 30 10.23 -19.83 -7.58
C VAL A 30 9.13 -20.55 -8.36
N PRO A 31 8.79 -20.12 -9.58
CA PRO A 31 9.30 -18.92 -10.26
C PRO A 31 8.83 -17.64 -9.59
N TYR A 32 9.76 -16.73 -9.31
CA TYR A 32 9.45 -15.51 -8.57
C TYR A 32 8.41 -14.65 -9.26
N PRO A 33 7.46 -14.07 -8.49
CA PRO A 33 6.52 -13.11 -9.03
C PRO A 33 7.19 -11.84 -9.53
N THR A 34 6.63 -11.28 -10.60
CA THR A 34 6.98 -9.95 -11.08
C THR A 34 5.75 -9.08 -11.26
N ILE A 35 5.92 -7.77 -11.13
CA ILE A 35 4.87 -6.78 -11.28
C ILE A 35 5.36 -5.59 -12.10
N ASN A 36 4.56 -5.15 -13.10
CA ASN A 36 4.78 -3.94 -13.87
C ASN A 36 3.51 -3.08 -13.87
N LEU A 37 3.68 -1.76 -13.94
CA LEU A 37 2.60 -0.79 -13.92
C LEU A 37 2.59 0.06 -15.18
N LYS A 38 1.39 0.35 -15.68
CA LYS A 38 1.14 1.35 -16.72
C LYS A 38 -0.02 2.23 -16.31
N LEU A 39 0.21 3.56 -16.25
CA LEU A 39 -0.80 4.54 -15.89
C LEU A 39 -1.22 5.32 -17.14
N ILE A 40 -2.52 5.42 -17.36
CA ILE A 40 -3.09 6.16 -18.49
C ILE A 40 -4.12 7.16 -17.95
N LYS A 41 -4.00 8.42 -18.35
CA LYS A 41 -4.99 9.46 -17.99
C LYS A 41 -6.37 9.05 -18.51
N ASP A 42 -7.37 9.09 -17.62
CA ASP A 42 -8.76 8.92 -18.02
C ASP A 42 -9.31 10.23 -18.58
N SER A 43 -10.15 10.15 -19.61
CA SER A 43 -10.71 11.32 -20.27
C SER A 43 -11.75 12.05 -19.43
N MET A 44 -12.38 11.35 -18.47
CA MET A 44 -13.42 11.90 -17.62
C MET A 44 -12.86 12.37 -16.27
N ASP A 45 -12.16 11.48 -15.56
CA ASP A 45 -11.61 11.75 -14.23
C ASP A 45 -10.49 10.77 -13.88
N GLY A 46 -9.39 11.28 -13.32
CA GLY A 46 -8.31 10.47 -12.77
C GLY A 46 -7.51 9.67 -13.78
N TYR A 47 -7.16 8.46 -13.43
CA TYR A 47 -6.25 7.60 -14.19
C TYR A 47 -6.68 6.15 -14.15
N ASN A 48 -6.39 5.43 -15.23
CA ASN A 48 -6.51 3.98 -15.34
C ASN A 48 -5.14 3.34 -15.10
N LEU A 49 -5.02 2.57 -14.03
CA LEU A 49 -3.83 1.80 -13.71
C LEU A 49 -3.98 0.38 -14.23
N PHE A 50 -3.09 -0.01 -15.14
CA PHE A 50 -2.95 -1.38 -15.63
C PHE A 50 -1.78 -2.05 -14.89
N ILE A 51 -1.99 -3.28 -14.47
CA ILE A 51 -1.05 -4.06 -13.66
C ILE A 51 -0.78 -5.38 -14.36
N GLU A 52 0.45 -5.57 -14.78
CA GLU A 52 0.91 -6.83 -15.36
C GLU A 52 1.59 -7.66 -14.27
N LEU A 53 1.14 -8.90 -14.12
CA LEU A 53 1.64 -9.86 -13.14
C LEU A 53 2.13 -11.11 -13.85
N ASN A 54 3.30 -11.60 -13.45
CA ASN A 54 3.78 -12.93 -13.84
C ASN A 54 4.05 -13.75 -12.58
N ASN A 55 3.79 -15.05 -12.65
CA ASN A 55 4.02 -16.00 -11.56
C ASN A 55 3.31 -15.63 -10.24
N PHE A 56 2.18 -14.93 -10.33
CA PHE A 56 1.35 -14.53 -9.19
C PHE A 56 -0.13 -14.74 -9.52
N THR A 57 -0.85 -15.35 -8.58
CA THR A 57 -2.29 -15.62 -8.72
C THR A 57 -3.10 -14.68 -7.84
N LEU A 58 -3.98 -13.90 -8.45
CA LEU A 58 -4.97 -13.12 -7.71
C LEU A 58 -6.11 -14.04 -7.24
N ALA A 59 -6.39 -14.04 -5.94
CA ALA A 59 -7.36 -14.91 -5.31
C ALA A 59 -8.22 -14.15 -4.30
N PRO A 60 -9.17 -13.33 -4.75
CA PRO A 60 -10.02 -12.52 -3.87
C PRO A 60 -10.82 -13.37 -2.86
N GLU A 61 -11.20 -14.59 -3.23
CA GLU A 61 -11.92 -15.53 -2.38
C GLU A 61 -11.07 -16.16 -1.26
N GLN A 62 -9.73 -15.96 -1.30
CA GLN A 62 -8.78 -16.49 -0.31
C GLN A 62 -8.35 -15.47 0.74
N VAL A 63 -8.80 -14.22 0.64
CA VAL A 63 -8.43 -13.16 1.61
C VAL A 63 -8.84 -13.55 3.03
N GLY A 64 -7.89 -13.41 3.98
CA GLY A 64 -8.08 -13.81 5.37
C GLY A 64 -7.96 -15.31 5.64
N LYS A 65 -7.67 -16.13 4.62
CA LYS A 65 -7.38 -17.55 4.76
C LYS A 65 -5.88 -17.81 4.78
N ASN A 66 -5.47 -19.04 5.05
CA ASN A 66 -4.07 -19.44 5.07
C ASN A 66 -3.34 -19.03 3.79
N ASN A 67 -2.11 -18.57 3.94
CA ASN A 67 -1.26 -18.19 2.82
C ASN A 67 -0.97 -19.39 1.91
N LYS A 68 -0.90 -19.11 0.62
CA LYS A 68 -0.47 -20.04 -0.43
C LYS A 68 0.68 -19.41 -1.22
N SER A 69 1.53 -20.24 -1.78
CA SER A 69 2.65 -19.80 -2.59
C SER A 69 2.19 -18.87 -3.71
N ASN A 70 2.84 -17.71 -3.81
CA ASN A 70 2.64 -16.71 -4.87
C ASN A 70 1.17 -16.43 -5.20
N THR A 71 0.32 -16.45 -4.16
CA THR A 71 -1.14 -16.29 -4.29
C THR A 71 -1.63 -15.25 -3.29
N GLY A 72 -2.48 -14.33 -3.73
CA GLY A 72 -3.03 -13.33 -2.83
C GLY A 72 -3.72 -12.17 -3.56
N HIS A 73 -3.40 -10.96 -3.17
CA HIS A 73 -3.97 -9.73 -3.68
C HIS A 73 -2.93 -8.61 -3.72
N LEU A 74 -3.32 -7.46 -4.23
CA LEU A 74 -2.44 -6.30 -4.32
C LEU A 74 -2.90 -5.22 -3.32
N HIS A 75 -1.94 -4.48 -2.78
CA HIS A 75 -2.22 -3.22 -2.10
C HIS A 75 -1.78 -2.06 -2.97
N LEU A 76 -2.69 -1.13 -3.23
CA LEU A 76 -2.43 0.10 -3.98
C LEU A 76 -2.28 1.27 -3.02
N TYR A 77 -1.20 2.02 -3.21
CA TYR A 77 -0.90 3.25 -2.47
C TYR A 77 -0.73 4.40 -3.45
N VAL A 78 -1.22 5.57 -3.06
CA VAL A 78 -0.90 6.85 -3.72
C VAL A 78 -0.36 7.79 -2.65
N ASN A 79 0.83 8.34 -2.88
CA ASN A 79 1.54 9.21 -1.92
C ASN A 79 1.64 8.57 -0.52
N ASP A 80 2.02 7.28 -0.48
CA ASP A 80 2.15 6.44 0.72
C ASP A 80 0.84 6.16 1.50
N ILE A 81 -0.29 6.64 1.00
CA ILE A 81 -1.60 6.33 1.57
C ILE A 81 -2.18 5.11 0.86
N LYS A 82 -2.49 4.05 1.60
CA LYS A 82 -3.19 2.88 1.06
C LYS A 82 -4.61 3.27 0.67
N ILE A 83 -4.93 3.17 -0.60
CA ILE A 83 -6.25 3.56 -1.13
C ILE A 83 -7.14 2.38 -1.51
N ALA A 84 -6.54 1.22 -1.82
CA ALA A 84 -7.32 0.05 -2.21
C ALA A 84 -6.58 -1.28 -1.98
N ARG A 85 -7.37 -2.37 -1.84
CA ARG A 85 -6.97 -3.72 -2.22
C ARG A 85 -7.39 -3.96 -3.66
N VAL A 86 -6.53 -4.55 -4.47
CA VAL A 86 -6.77 -4.78 -5.89
C VAL A 86 -6.73 -6.27 -6.18
N TYR A 87 -7.72 -6.76 -6.92
CA TYR A 87 -7.91 -8.18 -7.25
C TYR A 87 -7.98 -8.42 -8.75
N SER A 88 -7.60 -7.43 -9.54
CA SER A 88 -7.64 -7.47 -11.01
C SER A 88 -6.40 -6.83 -11.60
N SER A 89 -6.21 -7.03 -12.89
CA SER A 89 -5.14 -6.41 -13.67
C SER A 89 -5.39 -4.94 -14.04
N TRP A 90 -6.47 -4.36 -13.54
CA TRP A 90 -6.84 -2.97 -13.81
C TRP A 90 -7.62 -2.38 -12.65
N ILE A 91 -7.41 -1.08 -12.40
CA ILE A 91 -8.21 -0.28 -11.47
C ILE A 91 -8.24 1.18 -11.92
N HIS A 92 -9.42 1.81 -11.81
CA HIS A 92 -9.54 3.26 -11.94
C HIS A 92 -9.18 3.95 -10.64
N ILE A 93 -8.34 4.99 -10.72
CA ILE A 93 -7.93 5.82 -9.57
C ILE A 93 -8.50 7.22 -9.78
N PRO A 94 -9.48 7.68 -8.99
CA PRO A 94 -10.05 9.01 -9.09
C PRO A 94 -9.02 10.14 -8.91
N GLU A 95 -9.21 11.26 -9.61
CA GLU A 95 -8.30 12.43 -9.59
C GLU A 95 -8.01 12.94 -8.18
N ARG A 96 -8.95 12.83 -7.24
CA ARG A 96 -8.81 13.30 -5.85
C ARG A 96 -7.61 12.71 -5.10
N TYR A 97 -7.08 11.57 -5.54
CA TYR A 97 -5.89 10.95 -4.94
C TYR A 97 -4.58 11.55 -5.46
N PHE A 98 -4.62 12.27 -6.58
CA PHE A 98 -3.46 12.91 -7.21
C PHE A 98 -3.40 14.38 -6.80
N ASN A 99 -3.11 14.66 -5.54
CA ASN A 99 -3.18 16.00 -4.94
C ASN A 99 -1.84 16.74 -4.91
N LEU A 100 -0.77 16.12 -5.38
CA LEU A 100 0.56 16.72 -5.47
C LEU A 100 0.94 17.01 -6.94
N LYS A 101 1.99 17.80 -7.14
CA LYS A 101 2.57 18.00 -8.46
C LYS A 101 3.18 16.70 -8.99
N GLU A 102 3.92 16.01 -8.14
CA GLU A 102 4.43 14.66 -8.40
C GLU A 102 3.74 13.68 -7.45
N ASN A 103 3.08 12.67 -8.00
CA ASN A 103 2.37 11.66 -7.22
C ASN A 103 3.04 10.31 -7.40
N LEU A 104 3.31 9.65 -6.28
CA LEU A 104 3.92 8.33 -6.26
C LEU A 104 2.82 7.27 -6.18
N ILE A 105 2.75 6.41 -7.18
CA ILE A 105 1.87 5.25 -7.22
C ILE A 105 2.72 4.03 -6.91
N ARG A 106 2.32 3.26 -5.90
CA ARG A 106 3.01 2.05 -5.47
C ARG A 106 2.02 0.90 -5.34
N VAL A 107 2.39 -0.26 -5.89
CA VAL A 107 1.61 -1.50 -5.76
C VAL A 107 2.50 -2.59 -5.20
N THR A 108 2.04 -3.26 -4.15
CA THR A 108 2.75 -4.37 -3.50
C THR A 108 2.00 -5.68 -3.69
N LEU A 109 2.73 -6.80 -3.76
CA LEU A 109 2.14 -8.14 -3.72
C LEU A 109 1.94 -8.57 -2.27
N ASN A 110 0.71 -8.98 -1.93
CA ASN A 110 0.36 -9.36 -0.57
C ASN A 110 -0.31 -10.75 -0.55
N ALA A 111 0.08 -11.54 0.43
CA ALA A 111 -0.49 -12.85 0.69
C ALA A 111 -1.92 -12.76 1.26
N ASN A 112 -2.61 -13.90 1.34
CA ASN A 112 -4.00 -13.97 1.82
C ASN A 112 -4.19 -13.35 3.22
N MET A 113 -3.20 -13.51 4.12
CA MET A 113 -3.17 -12.93 5.47
C MET A 113 -2.56 -11.51 5.50
N HIS A 114 -2.47 -10.84 4.36
CA HIS A 114 -1.92 -9.48 4.17
C HIS A 114 -0.41 -9.33 4.34
N ASP A 115 0.34 -10.41 4.54
CA ASP A 115 1.81 -10.37 4.57
C ASP A 115 2.34 -9.89 3.21
N GLY A 116 3.36 -9.04 3.23
CA GLY A 116 4.01 -8.61 2.00
C GLY A 116 4.92 -9.69 1.45
N PHE A 117 4.77 -10.05 0.16
CA PHE A 117 5.71 -10.96 -0.50
C PHE A 117 7.08 -10.32 -0.68
N THR A 118 8.13 -11.10 -0.42
CA THR A 118 9.53 -10.67 -0.54
C THR A 118 10.34 -11.64 -1.39
N ILE A 119 11.45 -11.12 -1.93
CA ILE A 119 12.57 -11.90 -2.47
C ILE A 119 13.80 -11.42 -1.73
N ASP A 120 14.51 -12.33 -1.05
CA ASP A 120 15.66 -11.99 -0.19
C ASP A 120 15.32 -10.86 0.82
N GLY A 121 14.13 -10.93 1.42
CA GLY A 121 13.62 -9.96 2.40
C GLY A 121 13.21 -8.60 1.85
N LYS A 122 13.34 -8.35 0.54
CA LYS A 122 12.89 -7.12 -0.15
C LYS A 122 11.48 -7.30 -0.68
N LEU A 123 10.59 -6.34 -0.41
CA LEU A 123 9.23 -6.35 -0.92
C LEU A 123 9.19 -6.44 -2.45
N ILE A 124 8.28 -7.26 -2.95
CA ILE A 124 7.95 -7.31 -4.37
C ILE A 124 6.91 -6.21 -4.60
N GLU A 125 7.34 -5.15 -5.25
CA GLU A 125 6.53 -3.97 -5.52
C GLU A 125 6.90 -3.33 -6.84
N ALA A 126 5.98 -2.55 -7.39
CA ALA A 126 6.26 -1.64 -8.49
C ALA A 126 5.88 -0.22 -8.11
N ILE A 127 6.70 0.73 -8.56
CA ILE A 127 6.55 2.16 -8.27
C ILE A 127 6.52 2.93 -9.58
N LEU A 128 5.60 3.89 -9.68
CA LEU A 128 5.47 4.79 -10.80
C LEU A 128 5.27 6.22 -10.29
N ILE A 129 5.94 7.19 -10.90
CA ILE A 129 5.76 8.61 -10.60
C ILE A 129 4.91 9.25 -11.71
N ASN A 130 3.84 9.91 -11.32
CA ASN A 130 2.99 10.71 -12.21
C ASN A 130 3.15 12.19 -11.91
N THR A 131 3.62 12.95 -12.87
CA THR A 131 3.74 14.42 -12.80
C THR A 131 2.51 15.05 -13.45
N LYS A 132 1.80 15.91 -12.69
CA LYS A 132 0.72 16.72 -13.25
C LYS A 132 1.28 17.84 -14.09
N ASN A 133 0.83 17.94 -15.32
CA ASN A 133 1.10 19.06 -16.21
C ASN A 133 0.20 20.25 -15.90
#